data_aae802835451033564f8fbc781f39696
#
_entry.id   aae802835451033564f8fbc781f39696
#
_cell.length_a   1.000
_cell.length_b   1.000
_cell.length_c   1.000
_cell.angle_alpha   90.00
_cell.angle_beta   90.00
_cell.angle_gamma   90.00
#
_symmetry.space_group_name_H-M   'P 1'
#
loop_
_entity.id
_entity.type
_entity.pdbx_description
1 polymer ?
#
loop_
_entity_poly.entity_id
_entity_poly.type
_entity_poly.pdbx_seq_one_letter_code
_entity_poly.pdbx_strand_id
1 'polypeptide(L)'
;QLERYDTSALNENERLSYDVLKWTCDINLKRLEFPEHLMPLNQFTSMALSVGILASGQSVQPFKTAHDYDNWLSRLEDFQAWMDTAMVNMRKGMKSGHVIPKVLAQKMLDQFKSFATGPVDAHLFYKPVLNMPADFSEKDKERLTAAFVRRIGNDLIPIYAELVEFLEKEYIPACRESSGISAIPGGDKYYDFLITFY
;
A
#
# COMPACT_ATOMS: atom_id res chain seq x y z
N GLN A 1 -0.22 -26.90 4.75
CA GLN A 1 0.58 -27.28 5.96
C GLN A 1 -0.34 -27.55 7.15
N LEU A 2 -1.39 -26.76 7.40
CA LEU A 2 -2.33 -26.92 8.51
C LEU A 2 -3.00 -28.31 8.55
N GLU A 3 -3.37 -28.86 7.39
CA GLU A 3 -4.01 -30.19 7.28
C GLU A 3 -3.12 -31.36 7.74
N ARG A 4 -1.83 -31.09 8.00
CA ARG A 4 -0.90 -32.11 8.50
C ARG A 4 -0.86 -32.21 10.04
N TYR A 5 -1.51 -31.27 10.73
CA TYR A 5 -1.56 -31.27 12.19
C TYR A 5 -2.64 -32.22 12.68
N ASP A 6 -2.28 -33.03 13.68
CA ASP A 6 -3.25 -33.83 14.40
C ASP A 6 -4.05 -32.95 15.36
N THR A 7 -5.29 -32.72 15.02
CA THR A 7 -6.20 -31.88 15.80
C THR A 7 -6.86 -32.60 16.98
N SER A 8 -6.66 -33.91 17.12
CA SER A 8 -7.27 -34.70 18.20
C SER A 8 -6.66 -34.43 19.58
N ALA A 9 -5.41 -33.97 19.61
CA ALA A 9 -4.67 -33.62 20.82
C ALA A 9 -4.87 -32.17 21.30
N LEU A 10 -5.59 -31.35 20.52
CA LEU A 10 -5.81 -29.95 20.85
C LEU A 10 -6.87 -29.76 21.93
N ASN A 11 -6.58 -28.94 22.93
CA ASN A 11 -7.60 -28.44 23.85
C ASN A 11 -8.58 -27.48 23.15
N GLU A 12 -9.63 -27.05 23.83
CA GLU A 12 -10.71 -26.24 23.28
C GLU A 12 -10.18 -24.91 22.69
N ASN A 13 -9.31 -24.19 23.40
CA ASN A 13 -8.74 -22.92 22.93
C ASN A 13 -7.80 -23.09 21.74
N GLU A 14 -6.99 -24.15 21.76
CA GLU A 14 -6.10 -24.50 20.64
C GLU A 14 -6.91 -24.92 19.42
N ARG A 15 -8.00 -25.66 19.61
CA ARG A 15 -8.90 -26.03 18.53
C ARG A 15 -9.56 -24.80 17.91
N LEU A 16 -10.06 -23.89 18.73
CA LEU A 16 -10.63 -22.64 18.24
C LEU A 16 -9.60 -21.84 17.43
N SER A 17 -8.37 -21.71 17.94
CA SER A 17 -7.27 -21.02 17.26
C SER A 17 -6.93 -21.69 15.90
N TYR A 18 -6.91 -23.03 15.86
CA TYR A 18 -6.71 -23.78 14.64
C TYR A 18 -7.84 -23.53 13.63
N ASP A 19 -9.10 -23.58 14.07
CA ASP A 19 -10.26 -23.40 13.19
C ASP A 19 -10.32 -21.99 12.61
N VAL A 20 -10.03 -20.96 13.43
CA VAL A 20 -9.93 -19.56 12.98
C VAL A 20 -8.79 -19.40 11.96
N LEU A 21 -7.61 -19.96 12.25
CA LEU A 21 -6.48 -19.87 11.32
C LEU A 21 -6.78 -20.62 10.01
N LYS A 22 -7.39 -21.79 10.08
CA LYS A 22 -7.81 -22.57 8.92
C LYS A 22 -8.79 -21.77 8.06
N TRP A 23 -9.84 -21.25 8.67
CA TRP A 23 -10.82 -20.41 7.97
C TRP A 23 -10.15 -19.18 7.32
N THR A 24 -9.26 -18.52 8.04
CA THR A 24 -8.52 -17.35 7.52
C THR A 24 -7.68 -17.73 6.29
N CYS A 25 -7.00 -18.88 6.33
CA CYS A 25 -6.24 -19.37 5.19
C CYS A 25 -7.15 -19.69 4.00
N ASP A 26 -8.22 -20.43 4.23
CA ASP A 26 -9.15 -20.90 3.18
C ASP A 26 -9.82 -19.69 2.49
N ILE A 27 -10.31 -18.72 3.25
CA ILE A 27 -10.95 -17.53 2.70
C ILE A 27 -9.95 -16.64 1.92
N ASN A 28 -8.70 -16.50 2.40
CA ASN A 28 -7.68 -15.77 1.67
C ASN A 28 -7.22 -16.49 0.41
N LEU A 29 -7.15 -17.83 0.40
CA LEU A 29 -6.91 -18.58 -0.83
C LEU A 29 -8.01 -18.34 -1.86
N LYS A 30 -9.27 -18.37 -1.43
CA LYS A 30 -10.42 -18.06 -2.29
C LYS A 30 -10.37 -16.61 -2.84
N ARG A 31 -9.87 -15.67 -2.04
CA ARG A 31 -9.67 -14.29 -2.46
C ARG A 31 -8.73 -14.15 -3.66
N LEU A 32 -7.73 -15.03 -3.77
CA LEU A 32 -6.78 -15.02 -4.88
C LEU A 32 -7.41 -15.37 -6.24
N GLU A 33 -8.63 -15.91 -6.27
CA GLU A 33 -9.38 -16.15 -7.50
C GLU A 33 -9.87 -14.83 -8.15
N PHE A 34 -9.90 -13.74 -7.38
CA PHE A 34 -10.34 -12.42 -7.84
C PHE A 34 -9.14 -11.53 -8.20
N PRO A 35 -9.22 -10.80 -9.31
CA PRO A 35 -8.10 -10.01 -9.83
C PRO A 35 -7.94 -8.65 -9.11
N GLU A 36 -7.93 -8.62 -7.78
CA GLU A 36 -7.77 -7.41 -6.97
C GLU A 36 -6.46 -6.66 -7.29
N HIS A 37 -5.42 -7.39 -7.69
CA HIS A 37 -4.15 -6.81 -8.10
C HIS A 37 -4.24 -5.90 -9.32
N LEU A 38 -5.33 -5.95 -10.09
CA LEU A 38 -5.59 -5.04 -11.21
C LEU A 38 -6.14 -3.68 -10.76
N MET A 39 -6.61 -3.58 -9.51
CA MET A 39 -7.11 -2.35 -8.88
C MET A 39 -6.42 -2.12 -7.52
N PRO A 40 -5.07 -2.03 -7.46
CA PRO A 40 -4.31 -2.04 -6.21
C PRO A 40 -4.42 -0.75 -5.41
N LEU A 41 -4.99 0.32 -5.98
CA LEU A 41 -5.11 1.63 -5.37
C LEU A 41 -6.57 1.95 -5.02
N ASN A 42 -6.75 2.51 -3.83
CA ASN A 42 -8.01 3.10 -3.39
C ASN A 42 -7.73 4.29 -2.45
N GLN A 43 -8.76 5.10 -2.14
CA GLN A 43 -8.59 6.32 -1.35
C GLN A 43 -8.45 6.11 0.16
N PHE A 44 -8.51 4.87 0.67
CA PHE A 44 -8.48 4.61 2.12
C PHE A 44 -7.28 3.77 2.57
N THR A 45 -7.03 2.65 1.90
CA THR A 45 -6.15 1.60 2.42
C THR A 45 -5.04 1.18 1.46
N SER A 46 -4.83 1.92 0.37
CA SER A 46 -3.78 1.57 -0.59
C SER A 46 -2.38 1.71 0.03
N MET A 47 -1.45 0.86 -0.40
CA MET A 47 -0.05 0.94 0.02
C MET A 47 0.54 2.33 -0.22
N ALA A 48 0.18 2.99 -1.32
CA ALA A 48 0.63 4.33 -1.63
C ALA A 48 0.23 5.39 -0.58
N LEU A 49 -0.89 5.22 0.13
CA LEU A 49 -1.27 6.08 1.25
C LEU A 49 -0.66 5.60 2.56
N SER A 50 -0.63 4.27 2.78
CA SER A 50 -0.11 3.66 4.01
C SER A 50 1.35 4.01 4.26
N VAL A 51 2.17 4.07 3.21
CA VAL A 51 3.58 4.49 3.31
C VAL A 51 3.71 5.93 3.85
N GLY A 52 2.83 6.85 3.46
CA GLY A 52 2.78 8.19 4.02
C GLY A 52 2.42 8.21 5.53
N ILE A 53 1.47 7.35 5.95
CA ILE A 53 1.10 7.20 7.37
C ILE A 53 2.28 6.63 8.17
N LEU A 54 2.95 5.60 7.65
CA LEU A 54 4.13 5.01 8.29
C LEU A 54 5.27 6.02 8.41
N ALA A 55 5.48 6.87 7.40
CA ALA A 55 6.50 7.93 7.41
C ALA A 55 6.24 9.03 8.45
N SER A 56 5.01 9.17 8.95
CA SER A 56 4.69 10.21 9.95
C SER A 56 5.46 10.09 11.25
N GLY A 57 6.02 8.90 11.57
CA GLY A 57 6.62 8.57 12.85
C GLY A 57 5.63 8.39 14.00
N GLN A 58 4.33 8.47 13.73
CA GLN A 58 3.24 8.34 14.71
C GLN A 58 2.45 7.03 14.55
N SER A 59 3.05 6.03 13.92
CA SER A 59 2.43 4.77 13.56
C SER A 59 3.28 3.59 14.09
N VAL A 60 3.01 2.39 13.60
CA VAL A 60 3.73 1.16 13.98
C VAL A 60 5.17 1.09 13.46
N GLN A 61 5.57 2.01 12.56
CA GLN A 61 6.96 2.09 12.09
C GLN A 61 7.81 2.75 13.17
N PRO A 62 8.79 2.04 13.76
CA PRO A 62 9.69 2.65 14.74
C PRO A 62 10.72 3.55 14.07
N PHE A 63 11.10 4.63 14.77
CA PHE A 63 12.22 5.53 14.45
C PHE A 63 13.02 5.84 15.71
N LYS A 64 13.48 4.79 16.40
CA LYS A 64 14.17 4.89 17.71
C LYS A 64 15.67 4.69 17.59
N THR A 65 16.13 3.91 16.65
CA THR A 65 17.54 3.56 16.42
C THR A 65 17.95 3.88 14.99
N ALA A 66 19.25 4.10 14.74
CA ALA A 66 19.75 4.29 13.36
C ALA A 66 19.37 3.13 12.45
N HIS A 67 19.31 1.91 12.97
CA HIS A 67 18.87 0.73 12.25
C HIS A 67 17.38 0.82 11.80
N ASP A 68 16.50 1.41 12.60
CA ASP A 68 15.10 1.62 12.21
C ASP A 68 15.00 2.55 10.98
N TYR A 69 15.84 3.60 10.95
CA TYR A 69 15.91 4.52 9.82
C TYR A 69 16.47 3.83 8.57
N ASP A 70 17.52 3.01 8.70
CA ASP A 70 18.07 2.24 7.59
C ASP A 70 17.05 1.24 7.04
N ASN A 71 16.32 0.54 7.90
CA ASN A 71 15.23 -0.36 7.51
C ASN A 71 14.11 0.38 6.77
N TRP A 72 13.77 1.59 7.22
CA TRP A 72 12.78 2.42 6.55
C TRP A 72 13.24 2.83 5.15
N LEU A 73 14.48 3.27 4.99
CA LEU A 73 15.04 3.63 3.69
C LEU A 73 15.03 2.44 2.70
N SER A 74 15.31 1.22 3.18
CA SER A 74 15.21 0.00 2.38
C SER A 74 13.76 -0.28 1.94
N ARG A 75 12.79 -0.12 2.84
CA ARG A 75 11.36 -0.26 2.50
C ARG A 75 10.89 0.74 1.44
N LEU A 76 11.43 1.96 1.47
CA LEU A 76 11.11 2.96 0.45
C LEU A 76 11.68 2.59 -0.92
N GLU A 77 12.79 1.85 -0.98
CA GLU A 77 13.33 1.30 -2.23
C GLU A 77 12.40 0.21 -2.79
N ASP A 78 11.99 -0.75 -1.95
CA ASP A 78 11.02 -1.79 -2.34
C ASP A 78 9.66 -1.19 -2.75
N PHE A 79 9.26 -0.09 -2.11
CA PHE A 79 8.02 0.62 -2.45
C PHE A 79 8.02 1.18 -3.87
N GLN A 80 9.15 1.65 -4.37
CA GLN A 80 9.25 2.11 -5.76
C GLN A 80 8.91 0.97 -6.74
N ALA A 81 9.54 -0.19 -6.57
CA ALA A 81 9.27 -1.36 -7.42
C ALA A 81 7.80 -1.83 -7.31
N TRP A 82 7.21 -1.71 -6.12
CA TRP A 82 5.78 -1.98 -5.93
C TRP A 82 4.91 -1.01 -6.71
N MET A 83 5.23 0.29 -6.69
CA MET A 83 4.46 1.33 -7.40
C MET A 83 4.49 1.12 -8.91
N ASP A 84 5.67 0.80 -9.47
CA ASP A 84 5.83 0.47 -10.89
C ASP A 84 4.94 -0.73 -11.27
N THR A 85 4.97 -1.77 -10.45
CA THR A 85 4.13 -2.97 -10.64
C THR A 85 2.64 -2.64 -10.53
N ALA A 86 2.25 -1.77 -9.61
CA ALA A 86 0.87 -1.32 -9.45
C ALA A 86 0.37 -0.62 -10.70
N MET A 87 1.11 0.33 -11.26
CA MET A 87 0.74 1.02 -12.51
C MET A 87 0.66 0.06 -13.70
N VAL A 88 1.58 -0.88 -13.82
CA VAL A 88 1.53 -1.94 -14.86
C VAL A 88 0.27 -2.78 -14.72
N ASN A 89 -0.10 -3.18 -13.52
CA ASN A 89 -1.31 -3.97 -13.27
C ASN A 89 -2.58 -3.15 -13.53
N MET A 90 -2.61 -1.87 -13.14
CA MET A 90 -3.73 -0.98 -13.46
C MET A 90 -3.92 -0.82 -14.98
N ARG A 91 -2.84 -0.73 -15.78
CA ARG A 91 -2.93 -0.74 -17.24
C ARG A 91 -3.52 -2.06 -17.78
N LYS A 92 -3.21 -3.21 -17.17
CA LYS A 92 -3.87 -4.49 -17.49
C LYS A 92 -5.34 -4.45 -17.10
N GLY A 93 -5.66 -3.88 -15.93
CA GLY A 93 -7.03 -3.67 -15.46
C GLY A 93 -7.86 -2.83 -16.42
N MET A 94 -7.32 -1.73 -16.94
CA MET A 94 -7.98 -0.90 -17.96
C MET A 94 -8.36 -1.71 -19.20
N LYS A 95 -7.45 -2.57 -19.68
CA LYS A 95 -7.69 -3.43 -20.86
C LYS A 95 -8.76 -4.49 -20.61
N SER A 96 -8.92 -4.95 -19.39
CA SER A 96 -9.86 -6.03 -19.01
C SER A 96 -11.15 -5.51 -18.36
N GLY A 97 -11.33 -4.19 -18.22
CA GLY A 97 -12.52 -3.59 -17.60
C GLY A 97 -12.50 -3.60 -16.05
N HIS A 98 -11.40 -4.00 -15.44
CA HIS A 98 -11.21 -3.94 -13.99
C HIS A 98 -10.66 -2.57 -13.59
N VAL A 99 -11.56 -1.60 -13.48
CA VAL A 99 -11.26 -0.21 -13.11
C VAL A 99 -12.17 0.24 -11.98
N ILE A 100 -11.68 1.17 -11.16
CA ILE A 100 -12.48 1.75 -10.07
C ILE A 100 -13.46 2.81 -10.62
N PRO A 101 -14.45 3.23 -9.82
CA PRO A 101 -15.30 4.36 -10.17
C PRO A 101 -14.50 5.64 -10.37
N LYS A 102 -14.83 6.42 -11.39
CA LYS A 102 -14.13 7.65 -11.75
C LYS A 102 -14.05 8.66 -10.60
N VAL A 103 -15.14 8.81 -9.85
CA VAL A 103 -15.19 9.70 -8.69
C VAL A 103 -14.16 9.32 -7.62
N LEU A 104 -13.89 8.02 -7.45
CA LEU A 104 -12.88 7.55 -6.49
C LEU A 104 -11.47 7.79 -7.01
N ALA A 105 -11.23 7.58 -8.31
CA ALA A 105 -9.95 7.87 -8.94
C ALA A 105 -9.60 9.37 -8.83
N GLN A 106 -10.57 10.26 -9.02
CA GLN A 106 -10.39 11.69 -8.84
C GLN A 106 -10.00 12.07 -7.40
N LYS A 107 -10.66 11.46 -6.40
CA LYS A 107 -10.30 11.68 -4.99
C LYS A 107 -8.89 11.19 -4.65
N MET A 108 -8.48 10.05 -5.21
CA MET A 108 -7.10 9.56 -5.04
C MET A 108 -6.08 10.52 -5.66
N LEU A 109 -6.38 11.06 -6.83
CA LEU A 109 -5.51 12.00 -7.52
C LEU A 109 -5.14 13.20 -6.63
N ASP A 110 -6.15 13.81 -5.97
CA ASP A 110 -5.93 14.95 -5.09
C ASP A 110 -5.04 14.59 -3.88
N GLN A 111 -5.19 13.38 -3.35
CA GLN A 111 -4.33 12.87 -2.26
C GLN A 111 -2.88 12.70 -2.72
N PHE A 112 -2.66 12.06 -3.89
CA PHE A 112 -1.30 11.80 -4.37
C PHE A 112 -0.56 13.04 -4.87
N LYS A 113 -1.27 14.07 -5.36
CA LYS A 113 -0.68 15.36 -5.68
C LYS A 113 0.09 15.97 -4.51
N SER A 114 -0.37 15.76 -3.28
CA SER A 114 0.33 16.26 -2.09
C SER A 114 1.67 15.57 -1.83
N PHE A 115 1.87 14.34 -2.35
CA PHE A 115 3.13 13.60 -2.26
C PHE A 115 4.05 13.80 -3.48
N ALA A 116 3.51 14.34 -4.56
CA ALA A 116 4.22 14.54 -5.82
C ALA A 116 4.97 15.88 -5.90
N THR A 117 4.82 16.75 -4.91
CA THR A 117 5.32 18.15 -4.98
C THR A 117 5.83 18.65 -3.63
N GLY A 118 6.58 19.75 -3.67
CA GLY A 118 7.02 20.45 -2.49
C GLY A 118 8.52 20.28 -2.19
N PRO A 119 9.07 21.13 -1.31
CA PRO A 119 10.45 21.02 -0.89
C PRO A 119 10.67 19.78 0.00
N VAL A 120 11.82 19.14 -0.15
CA VAL A 120 12.15 17.88 0.53
C VAL A 120 12.07 18.01 2.06
N ASP A 121 12.56 19.11 2.60
CA ASP A 121 12.62 19.36 4.06
C ASP A 121 11.25 19.66 4.69
N ALA A 122 10.27 20.07 3.90
CA ALA A 122 8.89 20.24 4.33
C ALA A 122 7.99 19.04 4.00
N HIS A 123 8.52 18.03 3.31
CA HIS A 123 7.76 16.87 2.88
C HIS A 123 7.39 15.94 4.05
N LEU A 124 6.21 15.28 3.95
CA LEU A 124 5.74 14.35 4.99
C LEU A 124 6.78 13.26 5.33
N PHE A 125 7.45 12.72 4.32
CA PHE A 125 8.47 11.69 4.47
C PHE A 125 9.75 12.18 5.16
N TYR A 126 9.93 13.49 5.33
CA TYR A 126 11.07 14.07 6.05
C TYR A 126 10.85 14.18 7.56
N LYS A 127 9.62 13.97 8.04
CA LYS A 127 9.29 14.07 9.47
C LYS A 127 10.19 13.25 10.39
N PRO A 128 10.58 11.99 10.06
CA PRO A 128 11.52 11.25 10.90
C PRO A 128 12.85 11.97 11.10
N VAL A 129 13.35 12.67 10.09
CA VAL A 129 14.60 13.43 10.18
C VAL A 129 14.48 14.59 11.16
N LEU A 130 13.35 15.29 11.16
CA LEU A 130 13.08 16.39 12.10
C LEU A 130 12.95 15.91 13.57
N ASN A 131 12.66 14.63 13.78
CA ASN A 131 12.40 14.03 15.08
C ASN A 131 13.44 12.94 15.44
N MET A 132 14.66 13.03 14.94
CA MET A 132 15.71 12.09 15.30
C MET A 132 15.97 12.12 16.80
N PRO A 133 16.18 10.96 17.45
CA PRO A 133 16.58 10.89 18.85
C PRO A 133 17.81 11.76 19.17
N ALA A 134 17.79 12.42 20.33
CA ALA A 134 18.85 13.35 20.71
C ALA A 134 20.21 12.65 20.94
N ASP A 135 20.19 11.37 21.29
CA ASP A 135 21.35 10.52 21.55
C ASP A 135 22.01 9.94 20.29
N PHE A 136 21.48 10.22 19.11
CA PHE A 136 22.16 9.83 17.87
C PHE A 136 23.49 10.57 17.71
N SER A 137 24.53 9.85 17.25
CA SER A 137 25.79 10.47 16.90
C SER A 137 25.61 11.49 15.77
N GLU A 138 26.38 12.57 15.76
CA GLU A 138 26.34 13.56 14.68
C GLU A 138 26.60 12.91 13.31
N LYS A 139 27.49 11.91 13.27
CA LYS A 139 27.76 11.12 12.06
C LYS A 139 26.51 10.40 11.54
N ASP A 140 25.70 9.80 12.43
CA ASP A 140 24.47 9.14 12.03
C ASP A 140 23.41 10.14 11.57
N LYS A 141 23.26 11.27 12.28
CA LYS A 141 22.35 12.35 11.90
C LYS A 141 22.67 12.87 10.50
N GLU A 142 23.91 13.19 10.20
CA GLU A 142 24.35 13.67 8.88
C GLU A 142 24.10 12.62 7.79
N ARG A 143 24.53 11.38 8.04
CA ARG A 143 24.37 10.26 7.09
C ARG A 143 22.90 9.99 6.76
N LEU A 144 22.06 9.87 7.78
CA LEU A 144 20.65 9.58 7.63
C LEU A 144 19.91 10.75 6.96
N THR A 145 20.20 11.99 7.37
CA THR A 145 19.64 13.19 6.74
C THR A 145 19.93 13.19 5.23
N ALA A 146 21.19 12.99 4.86
CA ALA A 146 21.58 12.94 3.43
C ALA A 146 20.89 11.80 2.67
N ALA A 147 20.73 10.63 3.30
CA ALA A 147 20.04 9.50 2.70
C ALA A 147 18.54 9.79 2.50
N PHE A 148 17.86 10.39 3.47
CA PHE A 148 16.45 10.78 3.37
C PHE A 148 16.24 11.85 2.30
N VAL A 149 17.06 12.90 2.26
CA VAL A 149 16.98 13.95 1.24
C VAL A 149 17.07 13.35 -0.16
N ARG A 150 18.04 12.47 -0.37
CA ARG A 150 18.22 11.80 -1.65
C ARG A 150 17.02 10.91 -2.00
N ARG A 151 16.55 10.07 -1.06
CA ARG A 151 15.42 9.15 -1.28
C ARG A 151 14.13 9.90 -1.57
N ILE A 152 13.85 10.97 -0.83
CA ILE A 152 12.63 11.77 -1.05
C ILE A 152 12.71 12.51 -2.39
N GLY A 153 13.82 13.20 -2.65
CA GLY A 153 13.94 14.06 -3.84
C GLY A 153 14.10 13.30 -5.15
N ASN A 154 14.86 12.19 -5.14
CA ASN A 154 15.19 11.49 -6.37
C ASN A 154 14.27 10.30 -6.69
N ASP A 155 13.58 9.75 -5.67
CA ASP A 155 12.79 8.54 -5.87
C ASP A 155 11.30 8.77 -5.52
N LEU A 156 10.98 9.26 -4.31
CA LEU A 156 9.59 9.33 -3.86
C LEU A 156 8.78 10.42 -4.58
N ILE A 157 9.26 11.65 -4.61
CA ILE A 157 8.57 12.73 -5.32
C ILE A 157 8.38 12.38 -6.80
N PRO A 158 9.41 11.88 -7.53
CA PRO A 158 9.25 11.47 -8.91
C PRO A 158 8.24 10.34 -9.12
N ILE A 159 8.25 9.26 -8.30
CA ILE A 159 7.31 8.14 -8.49
C ILE A 159 5.86 8.55 -8.22
N TYR A 160 5.61 9.45 -7.24
CA TYR A 160 4.28 10.01 -7.05
C TYR A 160 3.88 10.96 -8.19
N ALA A 161 4.81 11.71 -8.76
CA ALA A 161 4.54 12.55 -9.93
C ALA A 161 4.18 11.70 -11.16
N GLU A 162 4.87 10.59 -11.37
CA GLU A 162 4.54 9.61 -12.41
C GLU A 162 3.15 8.99 -12.17
N LEU A 163 2.83 8.61 -10.92
CA LEU A 163 1.50 8.11 -10.58
C LEU A 163 0.41 9.16 -10.86
N VAL A 164 0.63 10.42 -10.50
CA VAL A 164 -0.31 11.53 -10.77
C VAL A 164 -0.52 11.68 -12.27
N GLU A 165 0.55 11.71 -13.05
CA GLU A 165 0.46 11.82 -14.52
C GLU A 165 -0.29 10.62 -15.14
N PHE A 166 0.02 9.40 -14.69
CA PHE A 166 -0.70 8.18 -15.11
C PHE A 166 -2.19 8.25 -14.77
N LEU A 167 -2.54 8.67 -13.56
CA LEU A 167 -3.94 8.80 -13.16
C LEU A 167 -4.68 9.83 -14.00
N GLU A 168 -4.09 11.01 -14.22
CA GLU A 168 -4.72 12.08 -15.00
C GLU A 168 -4.89 11.74 -16.47
N LYS A 169 -3.84 11.22 -17.10
CA LYS A 169 -3.79 11.06 -18.55
C LYS A 169 -4.31 9.71 -19.05
N GLU A 170 -4.17 8.65 -18.26
CA GLU A 170 -4.50 7.30 -18.68
C GLU A 170 -5.68 6.72 -17.90
N TYR A 171 -5.58 6.67 -16.56
CA TYR A 171 -6.47 5.86 -15.74
C TYR A 171 -7.85 6.48 -15.54
N ILE A 172 -7.95 7.76 -15.17
CA ILE A 172 -9.23 8.46 -14.95
C ILE A 172 -10.09 8.48 -16.22
N PRO A 173 -9.55 8.72 -17.43
CA PRO A 173 -10.33 8.60 -18.66
C PRO A 173 -10.90 7.19 -18.90
N ALA A 174 -10.23 6.14 -18.43
CA ALA A 174 -10.65 4.75 -18.57
C ALA A 174 -11.55 4.26 -17.43
N CYS A 175 -11.70 5.03 -16.35
CA CYS A 175 -12.52 4.67 -15.19
C CYS A 175 -14.02 4.61 -15.54
N ARG A 176 -14.74 3.72 -14.84
CA ARG A 176 -16.19 3.57 -15.00
C ARG A 176 -16.96 4.69 -14.31
N GLU A 177 -18.08 5.08 -14.88
CA GLU A 177 -19.00 6.08 -14.29
C GLU A 177 -19.87 5.46 -13.17
N SER A 178 -20.16 4.15 -13.24
CA SER A 178 -20.97 3.43 -12.26
C SER A 178 -20.20 3.19 -10.96
N SER A 179 -20.90 3.22 -9.82
CA SER A 179 -20.30 2.95 -8.48
C SER A 179 -20.38 1.48 -8.06
N GLY A 180 -21.36 0.71 -8.57
CA GLY A 180 -21.58 -0.68 -8.17
C GLY A 180 -20.43 -1.61 -8.59
N ILE A 181 -20.07 -2.57 -7.73
CA ILE A 181 -19.01 -3.54 -8.02
C ILE A 181 -19.41 -4.54 -9.12
N SER A 182 -20.70 -4.79 -9.27
CA SER A 182 -21.26 -5.63 -10.33
C SER A 182 -20.94 -5.12 -11.75
N ALA A 183 -20.51 -3.87 -11.88
CA ALA A 183 -20.15 -3.30 -13.18
C ALA A 183 -18.76 -3.73 -13.69
N ILE A 184 -17.93 -4.39 -12.86
CA ILE A 184 -16.66 -4.98 -13.33
C ILE A 184 -16.89 -6.43 -13.80
N PRO A 185 -16.05 -6.96 -14.70
CA PRO A 185 -16.13 -8.37 -15.08
C PRO A 185 -16.07 -9.31 -13.87
N GLY A 186 -17.06 -10.19 -13.73
CA GLY A 186 -17.17 -11.08 -12.56
C GLY A 186 -17.54 -10.40 -11.24
N GLY A 187 -17.99 -9.15 -11.28
CA GLY A 187 -18.30 -8.33 -10.11
C GLY A 187 -19.36 -8.89 -9.19
N ASP A 188 -20.39 -9.58 -9.73
CA ASP A 188 -21.42 -10.23 -8.91
C ASP A 188 -20.83 -11.35 -8.07
N LYS A 189 -20.01 -12.23 -8.65
CA LYS A 189 -19.30 -13.29 -7.91
C LYS A 189 -18.33 -12.73 -6.87
N TYR A 190 -17.69 -11.62 -7.21
CA TYR A 190 -16.80 -10.95 -6.28
C TYR A 190 -17.58 -10.33 -5.12
N TYR A 191 -18.75 -9.77 -5.37
CA TYR A 191 -19.63 -9.25 -4.31
C TYR A 191 -20.11 -10.37 -3.37
N ASP A 192 -20.56 -11.51 -3.91
CA ASP A 192 -20.95 -12.69 -3.12
C ASP A 192 -19.79 -13.19 -2.24
N PHE A 193 -18.57 -13.17 -2.78
CA PHE A 193 -17.37 -13.50 -2.00
C PHE A 193 -17.15 -12.49 -0.86
N LEU A 194 -17.27 -11.18 -1.12
CA LEU A 194 -17.08 -10.14 -0.10
C LEU A 194 -18.10 -10.26 1.05
N ILE A 195 -19.35 -10.63 0.77
CA ILE A 195 -20.35 -10.93 1.83
C ILE A 195 -19.90 -12.08 2.74
N THR A 196 -19.15 -13.04 2.21
CA THR A 196 -18.62 -14.16 2.99
C THR A 196 -17.35 -13.78 3.76
N PHE A 197 -16.57 -12.83 3.21
CA PHE A 197 -15.30 -12.41 3.77
C PHE A 197 -15.47 -11.46 4.96
N TYR A 198 -16.51 -10.61 4.98
CA TYR A 198 -16.85 -9.64 6.03
C TYR A 198 -18.04 -10.09 6.87
#